data_eab9f48628c13936c056c506ef1aa132
#
_entry.id   eab9f48628c13936c056c506ef1aa132
#
_cell.length_a   1.000
_cell.length_b   1.000
_cell.length_c   1.000
_cell.angle_alpha   90.00
_cell.angle_beta   90.00
_cell.angle_gamma   90.00
#
_symmetry.space_group_name_H-M   'P 1'
#
loop_
_entity.id
_entity.type
_entity.pdbx_description
1 polymer ?
#
loop_
_entity_poly.entity_id
_entity_poly.type
_entity_poly.pdbx_seq_one_letter_code
_entity_poly.pdbx_strand_id
1 'polypeptide(L)'
;VSGAVLFAKTSKALTRLNEMIREGRIRKVYWALTERTPDPESGELRHYILRDARTNRSRACDGPKLGAKEARLRYETLGAGTNYTLVEVELLTGRHHQIRAQLSKIGCPIRGDLKYGARRSLPGGGISLHSRRVEFEHPVRREPVSVTAPAPADDNLWAYFETR
;
A
#
# COMPACT_ATOMS: atom_id res chain seq x y z
N VAL A 1 1.88 0.66 9.94
CA VAL A 1 0.91 1.13 8.94
C VAL A 1 -0.16 1.93 9.63
N SER A 2 -0.50 3.09 9.10
CA SER A 2 -1.53 4.00 9.60
C SER A 2 -2.62 4.23 8.53
N GLY A 3 -3.63 5.03 8.86
CA GLY A 3 -4.60 5.52 7.88
C GLY A 3 -6.00 4.91 7.97
N ALA A 4 -6.74 5.01 6.88
CA ALA A 4 -8.13 4.58 6.78
C ALA A 4 -8.27 3.06 6.84
N VAL A 5 -9.23 2.58 7.64
CA VAL A 5 -9.61 1.17 7.76
C VAL A 5 -11.12 1.05 7.59
N LEU A 6 -11.56 0.07 6.82
CA LEU A 6 -12.97 -0.20 6.54
C LEU A 6 -13.43 -1.43 7.33
N PHE A 7 -14.49 -1.26 8.15
CA PHE A 7 -15.15 -2.34 8.89
C PHE A 7 -16.61 -2.47 8.51
N ALA A 8 -17.07 -3.70 8.31
CA ALA A 8 -18.49 -4.01 8.16
C ALA A 8 -19.16 -4.16 9.54
N LYS A 9 -20.27 -3.46 9.76
CA LYS A 9 -21.06 -3.57 11.01
C LYS A 9 -22.08 -4.72 11.00
N THR A 10 -22.34 -5.32 9.83
CA THR A 10 -23.31 -6.43 9.69
C THR A 10 -22.76 -7.48 8.73
N SER A 11 -23.21 -8.74 8.87
CA SER A 11 -22.84 -9.83 7.97
C SER A 11 -23.21 -9.53 6.51
N LYS A 12 -24.36 -8.88 6.28
CA LYS A 12 -24.80 -8.50 4.93
C LYS A 12 -23.87 -7.44 4.31
N ALA A 13 -23.42 -6.45 5.09
CA ALA A 13 -22.43 -5.47 4.63
C ALA A 13 -21.06 -6.13 4.37
N LEU A 14 -20.65 -7.07 5.21
CA LEU A 14 -19.40 -7.82 5.03
C LEU A 14 -19.40 -8.60 3.71
N THR A 15 -20.47 -9.33 3.43
CA THR A 15 -20.60 -10.08 2.17
C THR A 15 -20.48 -9.17 0.96
N ARG A 16 -21.22 -8.05 0.94
CA ARG A 16 -21.18 -7.09 -0.16
C ARG A 16 -19.82 -6.41 -0.33
N LEU A 17 -19.17 -6.01 0.76
CA LEU A 17 -17.82 -5.43 0.70
C LEU A 17 -16.80 -6.43 0.20
N ASN A 18 -16.89 -7.70 0.60
CA ASN A 18 -16.03 -8.75 0.08
C ASN A 18 -16.24 -8.99 -1.44
N GLU A 19 -17.47 -8.91 -1.92
CA GLU A 19 -17.77 -8.95 -3.36
C GLU A 19 -17.14 -7.78 -4.10
N MET A 20 -17.33 -6.56 -3.58
CA MET A 20 -16.73 -5.35 -4.14
C MET A 20 -15.20 -5.40 -4.17
N ILE A 21 -14.56 -5.98 -3.15
CA ILE A 21 -13.10 -6.20 -3.13
C ILE A 21 -12.68 -7.18 -4.23
N ARG A 22 -13.41 -8.30 -4.40
CA ARG A 22 -13.11 -9.29 -5.44
C ARG A 22 -13.28 -8.73 -6.85
N GLU A 23 -14.26 -7.85 -7.04
CA GLU A 23 -14.58 -7.19 -8.32
C GLU A 23 -13.75 -5.93 -8.58
N GLY A 24 -12.85 -5.56 -7.67
CA GLY A 24 -12.00 -4.37 -7.82
C GLY A 24 -12.76 -3.04 -7.71
N ARG A 25 -13.95 -3.03 -7.10
CA ARG A 25 -14.82 -1.84 -6.93
C ARG A 25 -14.52 -1.02 -5.69
N ILE A 26 -13.48 -1.37 -4.94
CA ILE A 26 -12.96 -0.56 -3.82
C ILE A 26 -11.59 -0.04 -4.23
N ARG A 27 -11.49 1.26 -4.47
CA ARG A 27 -10.24 1.93 -4.77
C ARG A 27 -9.49 2.20 -3.47
N LYS A 28 -8.22 1.80 -3.41
CA LYS A 28 -7.35 1.96 -2.24
C LYS A 28 -6.08 2.66 -2.65
N VAL A 29 -5.86 3.83 -2.09
CA VAL A 29 -4.67 4.64 -2.33
C VAL A 29 -3.85 4.73 -1.06
N TYR A 30 -2.57 4.44 -1.19
CA TYR A 30 -1.59 4.48 -0.10
C TYR A 30 -0.52 5.51 -0.40
N TRP A 31 0.03 6.08 0.64
CA TRP A 31 1.27 6.83 0.61
C TRP A 31 2.38 6.00 1.26
N ALA A 32 3.54 5.96 0.62
CA ALA A 32 4.72 5.28 1.12
C ALA A 32 5.92 6.23 1.06
N LEU A 33 6.67 6.34 2.15
CA LEU A 33 7.99 6.96 2.11
C LEU A 33 9.02 5.89 1.81
N THR A 34 9.67 5.99 0.65
CA THR A 34 10.68 5.03 0.18
C THR A 34 12.09 5.58 0.36
N GLU A 35 13.07 4.69 0.54
CA GLU A 35 14.50 5.07 0.70
C GLU A 35 15.18 5.42 -0.62
N ARG A 36 14.51 5.21 -1.74
CA ARG A 36 14.96 5.57 -3.09
C ARG A 36 13.77 6.00 -3.94
N THR A 37 14.02 6.88 -4.88
CA THR A 37 13.03 7.23 -5.90
C THR A 37 12.90 6.07 -6.90
N PRO A 38 11.67 5.62 -7.21
CA PRO A 38 11.46 4.67 -8.30
C PRO A 38 11.92 5.24 -9.64
N ASP A 39 12.46 4.38 -10.49
CA ASP A 39 12.82 4.69 -11.87
C ASP A 39 12.17 3.64 -12.79
N PRO A 40 11.20 4.04 -13.66
CA PRO A 40 10.63 5.38 -13.83
C PRO A 40 9.87 5.89 -12.60
N GLU A 41 9.63 7.21 -12.52
CA GLU A 41 8.94 7.86 -11.38
C GLU A 41 7.46 7.49 -11.25
N SER A 42 6.87 6.93 -12.30
CA SER A 42 5.49 6.43 -12.31
C SER A 42 5.36 5.18 -13.18
N GLY A 43 4.37 4.34 -12.88
CA GLY A 43 4.12 3.16 -13.67
C GLY A 43 3.18 2.15 -13.01
N GLU A 44 3.08 0.99 -13.63
CA GLU A 44 2.36 -0.17 -13.09
C GLU A 44 3.36 -1.29 -12.79
N LEU A 45 3.28 -1.85 -11.58
CA LEU A 45 4.02 -3.05 -11.21
C LEU A 45 3.10 -4.26 -11.30
N ARG A 46 3.53 -5.24 -12.08
CA ARG A 46 2.89 -6.55 -12.18
C ARG A 46 3.89 -7.63 -11.77
N HIS A 47 3.60 -8.29 -10.66
CA HIS A 47 4.40 -9.39 -10.12
C HIS A 47 3.50 -10.54 -9.66
N TYR A 48 4.12 -11.62 -9.20
CA TYR A 48 3.43 -12.75 -8.56
C TYR A 48 3.89 -12.82 -7.11
N ILE A 49 2.94 -12.72 -6.17
CA ILE A 49 3.24 -12.74 -4.72
C ILE A 49 3.12 -14.17 -4.19
N LEU A 50 4.23 -14.67 -3.69
CA LEU A 50 4.29 -15.92 -2.94
C LEU A 50 4.39 -15.59 -1.44
N ARG A 51 3.39 -16.04 -0.67
CA ARG A 51 3.37 -15.86 0.79
C ARG A 51 4.06 -17.03 1.47
N ASP A 52 5.00 -16.75 2.35
CA ASP A 52 5.53 -17.68 3.32
C ASP A 52 4.84 -17.44 4.68
N ALA A 53 3.94 -18.33 5.07
CA ALA A 53 3.19 -18.22 6.33
C ALA A 53 4.09 -18.41 7.54
N ARG A 54 5.15 -19.24 7.45
CA ARG A 54 6.09 -19.53 8.53
C ARG A 54 6.87 -18.29 8.97
N THR A 55 7.31 -17.50 8.02
CA THR A 55 8.07 -16.25 8.28
C THR A 55 7.19 -15.00 8.29
N ASN A 56 5.89 -15.15 7.99
CA ASN A 56 4.96 -14.04 7.76
C ASN A 56 5.52 -13.01 6.78
N ARG A 57 6.10 -13.48 5.68
CA ARG A 57 6.72 -12.67 4.62
C ARG A 57 6.11 -13.01 3.27
N SER A 58 6.17 -12.07 2.35
CA SER A 58 5.80 -12.27 0.94
C SER A 58 6.98 -11.96 0.03
N ARG A 59 7.10 -12.68 -1.06
CA ARG A 59 8.12 -12.44 -2.09
C ARG A 59 7.45 -12.11 -3.42
N ALA A 60 7.87 -11.01 -4.04
CA ALA A 60 7.47 -10.66 -5.39
C ALA A 60 8.38 -11.38 -6.41
N CYS A 61 7.76 -12.08 -7.36
CA CYS A 61 8.42 -12.82 -8.43
C CYS A 61 8.00 -12.23 -9.78
N ASP A 62 8.89 -12.26 -10.77
CA ASP A 62 8.64 -11.72 -12.12
C ASP A 62 7.70 -12.60 -12.94
N GLY A 63 7.63 -13.89 -12.65
CA GLY A 63 6.77 -14.85 -13.34
C GLY A 63 5.92 -15.70 -12.40
N PRO A 64 4.94 -16.43 -12.95
CA PRO A 64 4.08 -17.32 -12.15
C PRO A 64 4.91 -18.42 -11.49
N LYS A 65 4.55 -18.74 -10.24
CA LYS A 65 5.11 -19.85 -9.45
C LYS A 65 3.98 -20.55 -8.74
N LEU A 66 4.16 -21.84 -8.43
CA LEU A 66 3.19 -22.60 -7.67
C LEU A 66 2.89 -21.90 -6.33
N GLY A 67 1.60 -21.64 -6.06
CA GLY A 67 1.12 -20.95 -4.87
C GLY A 67 1.26 -19.41 -4.91
N ALA A 68 1.92 -18.84 -5.91
CA ALA A 68 1.99 -17.39 -6.08
C ALA A 68 0.73 -16.85 -6.78
N LYS A 69 0.30 -15.65 -6.39
CA LYS A 69 -0.88 -14.99 -6.94
C LYS A 69 -0.46 -13.69 -7.63
N GLU A 70 -1.04 -13.41 -8.79
CA GLU A 70 -0.83 -12.15 -9.50
C GLU A 70 -1.16 -10.96 -8.59
N ALA A 71 -0.30 -9.96 -8.63
CA ALA A 71 -0.38 -8.72 -7.86
C ALA A 71 -0.06 -7.53 -8.75
N ARG A 72 -0.98 -6.56 -8.79
CA ARG A 72 -0.85 -5.36 -9.61
C ARG A 72 -1.10 -4.12 -8.75
N LEU A 73 -0.28 -3.11 -8.95
CA LEU A 73 -0.44 -1.77 -8.39
C LEU A 73 0.03 -0.74 -9.40
N ARG A 74 -0.50 0.48 -9.31
CA ARG A 74 0.07 1.67 -9.95
C ARG A 74 0.76 2.51 -8.90
N TYR A 75 1.79 3.22 -9.32
CA TYR A 75 2.49 4.14 -8.44
C TYR A 75 2.88 5.41 -9.17
N GLU A 76 3.03 6.48 -8.41
CA GLU A 76 3.51 7.77 -8.85
C GLU A 76 4.34 8.42 -7.76
N THR A 77 5.49 8.98 -8.11
CA THR A 77 6.32 9.80 -7.22
C THR A 77 5.69 11.17 -7.09
N LEU A 78 5.22 11.51 -5.89
CA LEU A 78 4.63 12.82 -5.61
C LEU A 78 5.66 13.86 -5.20
N GLY A 79 6.80 13.43 -4.65
CA GLY A 79 7.87 14.33 -4.27
C GLY A 79 9.10 13.58 -3.76
N ALA A 80 10.26 14.13 -4.07
CA ALA A 80 11.55 13.61 -3.60
C ALA A 80 12.19 14.60 -2.62
N GLY A 81 12.67 14.07 -1.50
CA GLY A 81 13.52 14.77 -0.55
C GLY A 81 14.96 14.26 -0.63
N THR A 82 15.82 14.75 0.27
CA THR A 82 17.25 14.35 0.28
C THR A 82 17.45 12.85 0.54
N ASN A 83 16.67 12.26 1.43
CA ASN A 83 16.86 10.87 1.87
C ASN A 83 15.67 9.95 1.59
N TYR A 84 14.51 10.52 1.33
CA TYR A 84 13.26 9.78 1.17
C TYR A 84 12.39 10.40 0.08
N THR A 85 11.59 9.56 -0.54
CA THR A 85 10.68 9.92 -1.62
C THR A 85 9.26 9.54 -1.22
N LEU A 86 8.30 10.46 -1.41
CA LEU A 86 6.88 10.16 -1.28
C LEU A 86 6.37 9.52 -2.56
N VAL A 87 5.85 8.32 -2.43
CA VAL A 87 5.24 7.56 -3.53
C VAL A 87 3.77 7.31 -3.20
N GLU A 88 2.88 7.73 -4.08
CA GLU A 88 1.48 7.32 -4.05
C GLU A 88 1.34 5.96 -4.73
N VAL A 89 0.55 5.07 -4.14
CA VAL A 89 0.33 3.70 -4.63
C VAL A 89 -1.16 3.41 -4.68
N GLU A 90 -1.68 3.10 -5.85
CA GLU A 90 -3.04 2.57 -6.04
C GLU A 90 -3.00 1.05 -6.16
N LEU A 91 -3.67 0.36 -5.24
CA LEU A 91 -3.77 -1.10 -5.28
C LEU A 91 -4.86 -1.56 -6.26
N LEU A 92 -4.47 -2.30 -7.30
CA LEU A 92 -5.38 -2.99 -8.23
C LEU A 92 -5.72 -4.41 -7.74
N THR A 93 -4.87 -4.98 -6.89
CA THR A 93 -5.09 -6.24 -6.17
C THR A 93 -4.70 -6.07 -4.70
N GLY A 94 -5.15 -6.96 -3.81
CA GLY A 94 -4.85 -6.89 -2.37
C GLY A 94 -4.18 -8.18 -1.88
N ARG A 95 -2.88 -8.38 -2.11
CA ARG A 95 -2.13 -9.53 -1.61
C ARG A 95 -1.44 -9.18 -0.30
N HIS A 96 -1.16 -10.20 0.50
CA HIS A 96 -0.40 -10.04 1.75
C HIS A 96 0.93 -9.33 1.51
N HIS A 97 1.19 -8.24 2.22
CA HIS A 97 2.36 -7.38 2.11
C HIS A 97 2.68 -6.89 0.68
N GLN A 98 1.68 -6.75 -0.17
CA GLN A 98 1.86 -6.49 -1.60
C GLN A 98 2.73 -5.26 -1.88
N ILE A 99 2.37 -4.08 -1.35
CA ILE A 99 3.12 -2.83 -1.58
C ILE A 99 4.57 -2.99 -1.10
N ARG A 100 4.75 -3.55 0.10
CA ARG A 100 6.06 -3.77 0.71
C ARG A 100 6.96 -4.63 -0.17
N ALA A 101 6.43 -5.78 -0.64
CA ALA A 101 7.17 -6.73 -1.46
C ALA A 101 7.47 -6.18 -2.87
N GLN A 102 6.51 -5.48 -3.49
CA GLN A 102 6.69 -4.96 -4.85
C GLN A 102 7.64 -3.74 -4.89
N LEU A 103 7.52 -2.79 -3.96
CA LEU A 103 8.46 -1.67 -3.87
C LEU A 103 9.88 -2.14 -3.52
N SER A 104 10.01 -3.09 -2.59
CA SER A 104 11.30 -3.72 -2.29
C SER A 104 11.92 -4.42 -3.52
N LYS A 105 11.10 -5.10 -4.31
CA LYS A 105 11.54 -5.82 -5.53
C LYS A 105 12.18 -4.88 -6.55
N ILE A 106 11.66 -3.65 -6.70
CA ILE A 106 12.23 -2.63 -7.59
C ILE A 106 13.35 -1.79 -6.93
N GLY A 107 13.85 -2.21 -5.76
CA GLY A 107 14.94 -1.53 -5.06
C GLY A 107 14.55 -0.28 -4.27
N CYS A 108 13.25 -0.06 -4.04
CA CYS A 108 12.70 1.10 -3.32
C CYS A 108 12.01 0.68 -2.01
N PRO A 109 12.73 0.11 -1.01
CA PRO A 109 12.14 -0.34 0.24
C PRO A 109 11.49 0.83 0.98
N ILE A 110 10.38 0.53 1.67
CA ILE A 110 9.68 1.51 2.51
C ILE A 110 10.51 1.82 3.74
N ARG A 111 10.63 3.08 4.11
CA ARG A 111 11.32 3.56 5.32
C ARG A 111 10.82 2.81 6.55
N GLY A 112 11.73 2.26 7.33
CA GLY A 112 11.46 1.47 8.54
C GLY A 112 11.18 -0.01 8.30
N ASP A 113 11.03 -0.43 7.06
CA ASP A 113 10.67 -1.81 6.72
C ASP A 113 11.89 -2.74 6.63
N LEU A 114 12.49 -3.04 7.78
CA LEU A 114 13.64 -3.94 7.86
C LEU A 114 13.37 -5.31 7.24
N LYS A 115 12.13 -5.81 7.37
CA LYS A 115 11.73 -7.11 6.78
C LYS A 115 11.86 -7.12 5.25
N TYR A 116 11.73 -5.96 4.62
CA TYR A 116 11.78 -5.79 3.16
C TYR A 116 12.96 -4.92 2.69
N GLY A 117 14.01 -4.79 3.50
CA GLY A 117 15.29 -4.26 3.07
C GLY A 117 15.56 -2.80 3.39
N ALA A 118 14.75 -2.15 4.22
CA ALA A 118 15.09 -0.83 4.74
C ALA A 118 16.38 -0.89 5.60
N ARG A 119 17.16 0.19 5.56
CA ARG A 119 18.44 0.28 6.26
C ARG A 119 18.28 0.48 7.77
N ARG A 120 17.20 1.13 8.21
CA ARG A 120 16.99 1.51 9.62
C ARG A 120 15.54 1.28 10.02
N SER A 121 15.32 0.92 11.29
CA SER A 121 14.00 0.93 11.91
C SER A 121 13.54 2.35 12.18
N LEU A 122 12.22 2.53 12.39
CA LEU A 122 11.68 3.77 12.93
C LEU A 122 11.78 3.79 14.45
N PRO A 123 11.95 4.98 15.07
CA PRO A 123 11.70 5.15 16.49
C PRO A 123 10.26 4.66 16.81
N GLY A 124 10.12 3.81 17.82
CA GLY A 124 8.81 3.20 18.15
C GLY A 124 8.35 2.06 17.22
N GLY A 125 9.15 1.67 16.21
CA GLY A 125 8.82 0.59 15.28
C GLY A 125 7.85 1.02 14.15
N GLY A 126 7.34 0.03 13.42
CA GLY A 126 6.44 0.29 12.30
C GLY A 126 7.15 0.58 10.98
N ILE A 127 6.39 1.04 10.00
CA ILE A 127 6.87 1.39 8.65
C ILE A 127 6.13 2.63 8.13
N SER A 128 6.78 3.43 7.29
CA SER A 128 6.18 4.62 6.68
C SER A 128 5.28 4.25 5.50
N LEU A 129 4.19 3.53 5.79
CA LEU A 129 3.12 3.17 4.87
C LEU A 129 1.78 3.63 5.46
N HIS A 130 1.02 4.41 4.70
CA HIS A 130 -0.20 5.06 5.13
C HIS A 130 -1.36 4.80 4.15
N SER A 131 -2.48 4.26 4.64
CA SER A 131 -3.71 4.13 3.84
C SER A 131 -4.37 5.50 3.70
N ARG A 132 -4.00 6.22 2.64
CA ARG A 132 -4.35 7.63 2.44
C ARG A 132 -5.82 7.82 2.08
N ARG A 133 -6.36 6.99 1.16
CA ARG A 133 -7.71 7.16 0.65
C ARG A 133 -8.36 5.82 0.31
N VAL A 134 -9.63 5.71 0.66
CA VAL A 134 -10.50 4.58 0.28
C VAL A 134 -11.76 5.13 -0.36
N GLU A 135 -12.09 4.65 -1.56
CA GLU A 135 -13.26 5.06 -2.32
C GLU A 135 -14.07 3.83 -2.73
N PHE A 136 -15.37 3.86 -2.51
CA PHE A 136 -16.28 2.77 -2.85
C PHE A 136 -17.73 3.25 -2.89
N GLU A 137 -18.64 2.45 -3.46
CA GLU A 137 -20.07 2.66 -3.36
C GLU A 137 -20.59 2.07 -2.04
N HIS A 138 -21.36 2.84 -1.28
CA HIS A 138 -21.93 2.34 -0.03
C HIS A 138 -22.79 1.08 -0.27
N PRO A 139 -22.53 -0.05 0.41
CA PRO A 139 -23.13 -1.36 0.05
C PRO A 139 -24.65 -1.46 0.20
N VAL A 140 -25.27 -0.48 0.86
CA VAL A 140 -26.75 -0.43 1.07
C VAL A 140 -27.36 0.78 0.38
N ARG A 141 -26.83 1.98 0.64
CA ARG A 141 -27.40 3.25 0.13
C ARG A 141 -27.07 3.53 -1.32
N ARG A 142 -26.11 2.81 -1.90
CA ARG A 142 -25.68 2.95 -3.30
C ARG A 142 -25.16 4.35 -3.66
N GLU A 143 -24.67 5.09 -2.70
CA GLU A 143 -24.04 6.38 -2.86
C GLU A 143 -22.52 6.27 -2.83
N PRO A 144 -21.74 7.12 -3.53
CA PRO A 144 -20.29 7.13 -3.48
C PRO A 144 -19.82 7.55 -2.09
N VAL A 145 -18.80 6.85 -1.60
CA VAL A 145 -18.12 7.16 -0.33
C VAL A 145 -16.64 7.34 -0.63
N SER A 146 -16.08 8.45 -0.20
CA SER A 146 -14.64 8.71 -0.23
C SER A 146 -14.18 9.15 1.15
N VAL A 147 -13.18 8.44 1.68
CA VAL A 147 -12.57 8.75 2.98
C VAL A 147 -11.08 8.97 2.77
N THR A 148 -10.61 10.15 3.14
CA THR A 148 -9.19 10.48 3.14
C THR A 148 -8.70 10.63 4.57
N ALA A 149 -7.68 9.87 4.94
CA ALA A 149 -7.02 9.97 6.24
C ALA A 149 -5.87 10.98 6.15
N PRO A 150 -5.75 11.95 7.09
CA PRO A 150 -4.57 12.82 7.15
C PRO A 150 -3.31 12.00 7.41
N ALA A 151 -2.17 12.47 6.93
CA ALA A 151 -0.90 11.84 7.23
C ALA A 151 -0.58 11.90 8.74
N PRO A 152 0.22 10.96 9.29
CA PRO A 152 0.61 10.99 10.70
C PRO A 152 1.30 12.30 11.08
N ALA A 153 0.79 13.00 12.10
CA ALA A 153 1.29 14.30 12.53
C ALA A 153 2.55 14.23 13.42
N ASP A 154 2.88 13.03 13.91
CA ASP A 154 4.01 12.76 14.81
C ASP A 154 5.34 12.53 14.07
N ASP A 155 5.36 12.59 12.75
CA ASP A 155 6.56 12.41 11.93
C ASP A 155 6.72 13.59 10.94
N ASN A 156 7.74 14.39 11.15
CA ASN A 156 8.02 15.60 10.36
C ASN A 156 8.18 15.34 8.85
N LEU A 157 8.54 14.12 8.44
CA LEU A 157 8.63 13.79 7.02
C LEU A 157 7.25 13.74 6.35
N TRP A 158 6.24 13.23 7.03
CA TRP A 158 4.86 13.26 6.53
C TRP A 158 4.37 14.70 6.38
N ALA A 159 4.59 15.54 7.40
CA ALA A 159 4.22 16.95 7.36
C ALA A 159 4.92 17.69 6.21
N TYR A 160 6.21 17.43 5.98
CA TYR A 160 6.97 18.00 4.87
C TYR A 160 6.36 17.69 3.51
N PHE A 161 5.91 16.47 3.28
CA PHE A 161 5.33 16.07 1.99
C PHE A 161 3.84 16.45 1.85
N GLU A 162 3.08 16.53 2.95
CA GLU A 162 1.65 16.86 2.90
C GLU A 162 1.40 18.33 2.54
N THR A 163 2.37 19.23 2.77
CA THR A 163 2.27 20.66 2.52
C THR A 163 2.80 21.08 1.14
N ARG A 164 3.25 20.16 0.32
CA ARG A 164 3.77 20.40 -1.04
C ARG A 164 2.89 19.79 -2.11
#